data_58a606974a6d8f870d8f8fbc3e36749a
#
_entry.id   58a606974a6d8f870d8f8fbc3e36749a
#
_cell.length_a   1.000
_cell.length_b   1.000
_cell.length_c   1.000
_cell.angle_alpha   90.00
_cell.angle_beta   90.00
_cell.angle_gamma   90.00
#
_symmetry.space_group_name_H-M   'P 1'
#
loop_
_entity.id
_entity.type
_entity.pdbx_description
1 polymer ?
#
loop_
_entity_poly.entity_id
_entity_poly.type
_entity_poly.pdbx_seq_one_letter_code
_entity_poly.pdbx_strand_id
1 'polypeptide(L)'
;MPLPALQRLERKFEEHIRLFERKRGALEKKIETHMRLLELKRGVIERKIEFHFRRFEEKNRARLDDEVRFIRTWIEKPLSIGAVTPSSRVLARAMASYVDPHSQGPVIELGPGTGPVTEALVAQGIDPARLILLEYDPHFCRLLRERYPTATVVQGDAYSLKRVLGARLPAPAAAVVSGLPLITKPVKSRLKLIYEAFALMLPGAPFVQFTYATVPPIPKALDRVRAEASDRIWMNIPPARIWVYRRD
;
A
#
# COMPACT_ATOMS: atom_id res chain seq x y z
N MET A 1 64.14 3.61 26.75
CA MET A 1 64.08 4.01 25.31
C MET A 1 64.60 5.42 25.16
N PRO A 2 65.43 5.75 24.23
CA PRO A 2 65.95 7.11 24.07
C PRO A 2 64.80 8.05 23.62
N LEU A 3 64.66 9.23 24.30
CA LEU A 3 63.71 10.30 24.04
C LEU A 3 63.37 10.60 22.56
N PRO A 4 64.37 10.56 21.60
CA PRO A 4 64.11 10.84 20.18
C PRO A 4 63.23 9.80 19.45
N ALA A 5 63.20 8.57 19.92
CA ALA A 5 62.42 7.49 19.30
C ALA A 5 60.93 7.62 19.66
N LEU A 6 60.63 8.01 20.89
CA LEU A 6 59.25 8.25 21.37
C LEU A 6 58.61 9.42 20.63
N GLN A 7 59.33 10.53 20.47
CA GLN A 7 58.85 11.71 19.74
C GLN A 7 58.58 11.43 18.24
N ARG A 8 59.32 10.51 17.60
CA ARG A 8 59.07 10.08 16.22
C ARG A 8 57.77 9.23 16.11
N LEU A 9 57.49 8.39 17.10
CA LEU A 9 56.30 7.59 17.17
C LEU A 9 55.08 8.46 17.38
N GLU A 10 55.13 9.44 18.28
CA GLU A 10 54.05 10.40 18.51
C GLU A 10 53.71 11.20 17.25
N ARG A 11 54.70 11.75 16.54
CA ARG A 11 54.46 12.45 15.26
C ARG A 11 53.82 11.56 14.20
N LYS A 12 54.26 10.32 14.04
CA LYS A 12 53.63 9.37 13.10
C LYS A 12 52.19 9.05 13.48
N PHE A 13 51.90 8.92 14.76
CA PHE A 13 50.57 8.67 15.26
C PHE A 13 49.63 9.88 14.98
N GLU A 14 50.09 11.09 15.26
CA GLU A 14 49.35 12.31 14.94
C GLU A 14 49.10 12.48 13.43
N GLU A 15 50.07 12.18 12.57
CA GLU A 15 49.91 12.21 11.11
C GLU A 15 48.85 11.19 10.64
N HIS A 16 48.81 9.99 11.24
CA HIS A 16 47.80 8.98 10.94
C HIS A 16 46.40 9.43 11.39
N ILE A 17 46.28 10.02 12.57
CA ILE A 17 44.99 10.56 13.05
C ILE A 17 44.50 11.66 12.11
N ARG A 18 45.35 12.64 11.73
CA ARG A 18 44.99 13.72 10.80
C ARG A 18 44.59 13.20 9.42
N LEU A 19 45.26 12.16 8.93
CA LEU A 19 44.92 11.51 7.67
C LEU A 19 43.56 10.79 7.76
N PHE A 20 43.31 10.11 8.86
CA PHE A 20 42.05 9.43 9.11
C PHE A 20 40.88 10.44 9.20
N GLU A 21 41.04 11.54 9.93
CA GLU A 21 40.04 12.60 10.04
C GLU A 21 39.74 13.25 8.68
N ARG A 22 40.78 13.53 7.85
CA ARG A 22 40.60 14.03 6.47
C ARG A 22 39.82 13.06 5.59
N LYS A 23 40.14 11.76 5.66
CA LYS A 23 39.41 10.72 4.90
C LYS A 23 37.96 10.60 5.37
N ARG A 24 37.71 10.65 6.68
CA ARG A 24 36.36 10.63 7.27
C ARG A 24 35.54 11.82 6.81
N GLY A 25 36.06 13.04 6.91
CA GLY A 25 35.38 14.24 6.44
C GLY A 25 35.07 14.25 4.94
N ALA A 26 36.00 13.71 4.12
CA ALA A 26 35.78 13.56 2.68
C ALA A 26 34.65 12.53 2.36
N LEU A 27 34.57 11.45 3.15
CA LEU A 27 33.52 10.44 3.01
C LEU A 27 32.16 10.99 3.44
N GLU A 28 32.09 11.69 4.58
CA GLU A 28 30.87 12.34 5.07
C GLU A 28 30.32 13.34 4.03
N LYS A 29 31.19 14.16 3.43
CA LYS A 29 30.81 15.11 2.37
C LYS A 29 30.31 14.41 1.09
N LYS A 30 30.89 13.26 0.73
CA LYS A 30 30.40 12.44 -0.40
C LYS A 30 29.02 11.85 -0.12
N ILE A 31 28.79 11.34 1.09
CA ILE A 31 27.49 10.80 1.52
C ILE A 31 26.43 11.90 1.48
N GLU A 32 26.71 13.06 2.04
CA GLU A 32 25.77 14.19 2.05
C GLU A 32 25.41 14.65 0.63
N THR A 33 26.41 14.76 -0.25
CA THR A 33 26.19 15.11 -1.67
C THR A 33 25.33 14.05 -2.37
N HIS A 34 25.57 12.78 -2.09
CA HIS A 34 24.80 11.69 -2.69
C HIS A 34 23.33 11.68 -2.19
N MET A 35 23.12 11.92 -0.90
CA MET A 35 21.79 12.04 -0.31
C MET A 35 21.01 13.22 -0.90
N ARG A 36 21.63 14.40 -1.05
CA ARG A 36 21.02 15.56 -1.72
C ARG A 36 20.64 15.25 -3.17
N LEU A 37 21.48 14.53 -3.91
CA LEU A 37 21.18 14.14 -5.29
C LEU A 37 19.99 13.16 -5.37
N LEU A 38 19.90 12.23 -4.42
CA LEU A 38 18.76 11.31 -4.33
C LEU A 38 17.45 12.03 -4.02
N GLU A 39 17.47 13.01 -3.12
CA GLU A 39 16.32 13.85 -2.80
C GLU A 39 15.86 14.70 -4.00
N LEU A 40 16.81 15.30 -4.74
CA LEU A 40 16.52 16.03 -5.97
C LEU A 40 15.91 15.13 -7.05
N LYS A 41 16.46 13.93 -7.27
CA LYS A 41 15.91 12.95 -8.22
C LYS A 41 14.50 12.53 -7.82
N ARG A 42 14.26 12.27 -6.53
CA ARG A 42 12.94 11.94 -5.99
C ARG A 42 11.94 13.06 -6.27
N GLY A 43 12.28 14.32 -5.99
CA GLY A 43 11.41 15.47 -6.24
C GLY A 43 11.11 15.71 -7.73
N VAL A 44 12.05 15.39 -8.64
CA VAL A 44 11.82 15.46 -10.09
C VAL A 44 10.86 14.37 -10.56
N ILE A 45 11.02 13.14 -10.04
CA ILE A 45 10.14 12.01 -10.35
C ILE A 45 8.73 12.28 -9.84
N GLU A 46 8.59 12.76 -8.60
CA GLU A 46 7.30 13.11 -8.00
C GLU A 46 6.57 14.19 -8.83
N ARG A 47 7.26 15.25 -9.26
CA ARG A 47 6.68 16.29 -10.13
C ARG A 47 6.28 15.78 -11.51
N LYS A 48 7.09 14.91 -12.14
CA LYS A 48 6.72 14.29 -13.43
C LYS A 48 5.48 13.42 -13.31
N ILE A 49 5.41 12.59 -12.28
CA ILE A 49 4.24 11.75 -11.99
C ILE A 49 3.02 12.63 -11.77
N GLU A 50 3.13 13.67 -10.96
CA GLU A 50 2.03 14.60 -10.68
C GLU A 50 1.55 15.35 -11.93
N PHE A 51 2.47 15.80 -12.80
CA PHE A 51 2.16 16.48 -14.05
C PHE A 51 1.42 15.57 -15.05
N HIS A 52 1.93 14.35 -15.28
CA HIS A 52 1.27 13.39 -16.17
C HIS A 52 -0.10 12.99 -15.64
N PHE A 53 -0.25 12.97 -14.33
CA PHE A 53 -1.49 12.59 -13.69
C PHE A 53 -2.54 13.70 -13.71
N ARG A 54 -2.16 14.94 -13.46
CA ARG A 54 -3.08 16.09 -13.63
C ARG A 54 -3.64 16.13 -15.05
N ARG A 55 -2.79 15.94 -16.05
CA ARG A 55 -3.20 15.90 -17.45
C ARG A 55 -4.14 14.71 -17.75
N PHE A 56 -3.95 13.58 -17.09
CA PHE A 56 -4.84 12.43 -17.20
C PHE A 56 -6.18 12.69 -16.48
N GLU A 57 -6.18 13.27 -15.30
CA GLU A 57 -7.40 13.65 -14.56
C GLU A 57 -8.20 14.71 -15.33
N GLU A 58 -7.55 15.73 -15.87
CA GLU A 58 -8.19 16.76 -16.69
C GLU A 58 -8.88 16.15 -17.93
N LYS A 59 -8.21 15.24 -18.63
CA LYS A 59 -8.76 14.57 -19.83
C LYS A 59 -9.95 13.66 -19.52
N ASN A 60 -10.03 13.12 -18.29
CA ASN A 60 -11.08 12.19 -17.87
C ASN A 60 -12.03 12.77 -16.80
N ARG A 61 -11.94 14.05 -16.51
CA ARG A 61 -12.61 14.70 -15.37
C ARG A 61 -14.11 14.47 -15.34
N ALA A 62 -14.81 14.66 -16.45
CA ALA A 62 -16.25 14.48 -16.51
C ALA A 62 -16.69 13.03 -16.19
N ARG A 63 -15.93 12.02 -16.70
CA ARG A 63 -16.20 10.60 -16.39
C ARG A 63 -15.87 10.24 -14.95
N LEU A 64 -14.78 10.80 -14.41
CA LEU A 64 -14.36 10.56 -13.02
C LEU A 64 -15.31 11.22 -12.03
N ASP A 65 -15.84 12.41 -12.33
CA ASP A 65 -16.78 13.11 -11.45
C ASP A 65 -18.11 12.37 -11.32
N ASP A 66 -18.62 11.79 -12.39
CA ASP A 66 -19.84 10.97 -12.37
C ASP A 66 -19.62 9.66 -11.60
N GLU A 67 -18.48 8.99 -11.79
CA GLU A 67 -18.12 7.77 -11.08
C GLU A 67 -17.87 8.04 -9.59
N VAL A 68 -17.19 9.14 -9.25
CA VAL A 68 -16.97 9.57 -7.86
C VAL A 68 -18.29 9.91 -7.18
N ARG A 69 -19.21 10.61 -7.86
CA ARG A 69 -20.54 10.94 -7.35
C ARG A 69 -21.34 9.66 -7.08
N PHE A 70 -21.32 8.73 -8.03
CA PHE A 70 -22.00 7.45 -7.88
C PHE A 70 -21.47 6.64 -6.69
N ILE A 71 -20.14 6.48 -6.60
CA ILE A 71 -19.48 5.76 -5.50
C ILE A 71 -19.75 6.45 -4.16
N ARG A 72 -19.73 7.77 -4.10
CA ARG A 72 -20.05 8.53 -2.89
C ARG A 72 -21.49 8.28 -2.44
N THR A 73 -22.46 8.36 -3.36
CA THR A 73 -23.88 8.08 -3.07
C THR A 73 -24.07 6.66 -2.56
N TRP A 74 -23.33 5.71 -3.13
CA TRP A 74 -23.40 4.30 -2.74
C TRP A 74 -22.78 4.06 -1.35
N ILE A 75 -21.71 4.77 -1.00
CA ILE A 75 -21.07 4.71 0.33
C ILE A 75 -21.94 5.41 1.39
N GLU A 76 -22.55 6.54 1.04
CA GLU A 76 -23.39 7.33 1.97
C GLU A 76 -24.73 6.66 2.28
N LYS A 77 -25.21 5.77 1.40
CA LYS A 77 -26.50 5.08 1.55
C LYS A 77 -26.40 3.56 1.36
N PRO A 78 -25.52 2.85 2.09
CA PRO A 78 -25.36 1.41 1.90
C PRO A 78 -26.60 0.59 2.23
N LEU A 79 -27.44 1.08 3.15
CA LEU A 79 -28.65 0.41 3.60
C LEU A 79 -29.87 0.59 2.68
N SER A 80 -29.87 1.62 1.81
CA SER A 80 -30.98 1.87 0.89
C SER A 80 -30.97 1.00 -0.36
N ILE A 81 -29.85 0.32 -0.63
CA ILE A 81 -29.66 -0.54 -1.81
C ILE A 81 -29.53 -2.03 -1.41
N GLY A 82 -29.89 -2.39 -0.16
CA GLY A 82 -29.83 -3.76 0.35
C GLY A 82 -28.42 -4.22 0.69
N ALA A 83 -28.12 -4.36 1.98
CA ALA A 83 -26.87 -4.91 2.47
C ALA A 83 -26.62 -6.27 1.82
N VAL A 84 -25.44 -6.45 1.23
CA VAL A 84 -24.95 -7.69 0.62
C VAL A 84 -25.82 -8.19 -0.53
N THR A 85 -25.84 -7.46 -1.65
CA THR A 85 -26.40 -8.01 -2.89
C THR A 85 -25.59 -9.21 -3.38
N PRO A 86 -26.19 -10.19 -4.08
CA PRO A 86 -25.46 -11.31 -4.71
C PRO A 86 -24.27 -10.85 -5.56
N SER A 87 -24.37 -9.67 -6.19
CA SER A 87 -23.30 -9.02 -6.96
C SER A 87 -22.06 -8.71 -6.14
N SER A 88 -22.19 -8.22 -4.89
CA SER A 88 -21.04 -7.96 -4.02
C SER A 88 -20.29 -9.25 -3.65
N ARG A 89 -20.98 -10.38 -3.56
CA ARG A 89 -20.36 -11.70 -3.30
C ARG A 89 -19.56 -12.19 -4.50
N VAL A 90 -20.01 -11.96 -5.73
CA VAL A 90 -19.28 -12.33 -6.94
C VAL A 90 -17.97 -11.53 -7.02
N LEU A 91 -18.04 -10.22 -6.77
CA LEU A 91 -16.85 -9.37 -6.73
C LEU A 91 -15.88 -9.79 -5.62
N ALA A 92 -16.40 -10.05 -4.41
CA ALA A 92 -15.61 -10.48 -3.27
C ALA A 92 -14.84 -11.79 -3.54
N ARG A 93 -15.52 -12.80 -4.11
CA ARG A 93 -14.88 -14.07 -4.52
C ARG A 93 -13.81 -13.84 -5.58
N ALA A 94 -14.09 -12.99 -6.56
CA ALA A 94 -13.12 -12.66 -7.60
C ALA A 94 -11.92 -11.90 -7.05
N MET A 95 -12.08 -11.05 -6.03
CA MET A 95 -10.96 -10.41 -5.34
C MET A 95 -10.14 -11.43 -4.52
N ALA A 96 -10.82 -12.31 -3.79
CA ALA A 96 -10.17 -13.34 -3.00
C ALA A 96 -9.33 -14.28 -3.87
N SER A 97 -9.79 -14.64 -5.09
CA SER A 97 -9.09 -15.59 -5.96
C SER A 97 -7.66 -15.17 -6.37
N TYR A 98 -7.28 -13.92 -6.16
CA TYR A 98 -5.91 -13.44 -6.36
C TYR A 98 -4.98 -13.66 -5.16
N VAL A 99 -5.51 -14.15 -4.04
CA VAL A 99 -4.75 -14.47 -2.83
C VAL A 99 -4.52 -15.96 -2.77
N ASP A 100 -3.27 -16.37 -2.79
CA ASP A 100 -2.91 -17.79 -2.63
C ASP A 100 -3.13 -18.24 -1.18
N PRO A 101 -4.05 -19.20 -0.89
CA PRO A 101 -4.31 -19.69 0.46
C PRO A 101 -3.09 -20.37 1.08
N HIS A 102 -2.19 -20.91 0.28
CA HIS A 102 -0.98 -21.63 0.72
C HIS A 102 0.21 -20.69 0.95
N SER A 103 0.10 -19.39 0.57
CA SER A 103 1.15 -18.40 0.82
C SER A 103 1.40 -18.26 2.33
N GLN A 104 2.66 -18.04 2.71
CA GLN A 104 3.01 -17.79 4.12
C GLN A 104 2.91 -16.32 4.47
N GLY A 105 2.53 -16.01 5.71
CA GLY A 105 2.40 -14.66 6.23
C GLY A 105 0.96 -14.15 6.33
N PRO A 106 0.76 -12.97 6.92
CA PRO A 106 -0.55 -12.36 7.10
C PRO A 106 -1.14 -11.88 5.77
N VAL A 107 -2.48 -11.84 5.70
CA VAL A 107 -3.25 -11.21 4.64
C VAL A 107 -3.94 -9.98 5.22
N ILE A 108 -3.65 -8.81 4.67
CA ILE A 108 -4.22 -7.54 5.12
C ILE A 108 -5.46 -7.21 4.27
N GLU A 109 -6.57 -6.92 4.91
CA GLU A 109 -7.74 -6.35 4.26
C GLU A 109 -7.95 -4.90 4.70
N LEU A 110 -8.06 -4.00 3.74
CA LEU A 110 -8.28 -2.57 3.95
C LEU A 110 -9.74 -2.19 3.70
N GLY A 111 -10.43 -1.73 4.73
CA GLY A 111 -11.84 -1.35 4.67
C GLY A 111 -12.76 -2.55 4.45
N PRO A 112 -12.73 -3.58 5.29
CA PRO A 112 -13.61 -4.76 5.18
C PRO A 112 -15.10 -4.43 5.30
N GLY A 113 -15.47 -3.35 6.00
CA GLY A 113 -16.85 -2.97 6.23
C GLY A 113 -17.65 -4.08 6.91
N THR A 114 -18.70 -4.60 6.26
CA THR A 114 -19.49 -5.74 6.75
C THR A 114 -18.84 -7.11 6.50
N GLY A 115 -17.67 -7.17 5.88
CA GLY A 115 -16.85 -8.37 5.72
C GLY A 115 -17.15 -9.29 4.53
N PRO A 116 -17.69 -8.86 3.38
CA PRO A 116 -17.95 -9.75 2.26
C PRO A 116 -16.67 -10.30 1.63
N VAL A 117 -15.59 -9.51 1.57
CA VAL A 117 -14.30 -9.97 1.06
C VAL A 117 -13.61 -10.82 2.11
N THR A 118 -13.69 -10.49 3.40
CA THR A 118 -13.24 -11.33 4.51
C THR A 118 -13.87 -12.73 4.43
N GLU A 119 -15.21 -12.81 4.23
CA GLU A 119 -15.94 -14.08 4.06
C GLU A 119 -15.40 -14.86 2.85
N ALA A 120 -15.16 -14.20 1.73
CA ALA A 120 -14.64 -14.85 0.53
C ALA A 120 -13.21 -15.37 0.71
N LEU A 121 -12.33 -14.62 1.42
CA LEU A 121 -10.97 -15.07 1.76
C LEU A 121 -10.99 -16.32 2.63
N VAL A 122 -11.84 -16.34 3.66
CA VAL A 122 -12.01 -17.52 4.53
C VAL A 122 -12.56 -18.70 3.74
N ALA A 123 -13.58 -18.49 2.90
CA ALA A 123 -14.16 -19.54 2.06
C ALA A 123 -13.16 -20.11 1.05
N GLN A 124 -12.12 -19.35 0.67
CA GLN A 124 -11.04 -19.81 -0.21
C GLN A 124 -9.97 -20.62 0.54
N GLY A 125 -10.03 -20.70 1.86
CA GLY A 125 -9.10 -21.47 2.69
C GLY A 125 -8.05 -20.60 3.42
N ILE A 126 -8.19 -19.28 3.44
CA ILE A 126 -7.35 -18.43 4.30
C ILE A 126 -7.79 -18.62 5.75
N ASP A 127 -6.87 -19.04 6.60
CA ASP A 127 -7.12 -19.13 8.04
C ASP A 127 -7.43 -17.72 8.60
N PRO A 128 -8.57 -17.52 9.28
CA PRO A 128 -8.90 -16.24 9.90
C PRO A 128 -7.81 -15.70 10.84
N ALA A 129 -7.03 -16.56 11.49
CA ALA A 129 -5.90 -16.14 12.33
C ALA A 129 -4.78 -15.40 11.55
N ARG A 130 -4.71 -15.57 10.24
CA ARG A 130 -3.78 -14.87 9.36
C ARG A 130 -4.33 -13.51 8.88
N LEU A 131 -5.62 -13.24 9.08
CA LEU A 131 -6.26 -12.02 8.61
C LEU A 131 -5.97 -10.84 9.54
N ILE A 132 -5.56 -9.72 8.95
CA ILE A 132 -5.43 -8.42 9.60
C ILE A 132 -6.41 -7.48 8.93
N LEU A 133 -7.50 -7.18 9.63
CA LEU A 133 -8.62 -6.39 9.13
C LEU A 133 -8.48 -4.95 9.62
N LEU A 134 -8.10 -4.03 8.73
CA LEU A 134 -7.97 -2.61 9.04
C LEU A 134 -9.24 -1.86 8.65
N GLU A 135 -10.00 -1.44 9.64
CA GLU A 135 -11.29 -0.75 9.46
C GLU A 135 -11.30 0.58 10.24
N TYR A 136 -11.91 1.59 9.64
CA TYR A 136 -12.02 2.92 10.24
C TYR A 136 -13.21 3.03 11.20
N ASP A 137 -14.36 2.44 10.82
CA ASP A 137 -15.60 2.54 11.54
C ASP A 137 -15.61 1.61 12.78
N PRO A 138 -15.82 2.13 14.00
CA PRO A 138 -15.80 1.34 15.21
C PRO A 138 -16.96 0.33 15.28
N HIS A 139 -18.09 0.59 14.61
CA HIS A 139 -19.21 -0.34 14.56
C HIS A 139 -18.86 -1.57 13.73
N PHE A 140 -18.27 -1.37 12.54
CA PHE A 140 -17.79 -2.49 11.72
C PHE A 140 -16.64 -3.24 12.39
N CYS A 141 -15.75 -2.54 13.12
CA CYS A 141 -14.73 -3.21 13.91
C CYS A 141 -15.32 -4.18 14.95
N ARG A 142 -16.39 -3.82 15.64
CA ARG A 142 -17.09 -4.71 16.59
C ARG A 142 -17.69 -5.92 15.87
N LEU A 143 -18.45 -5.68 14.80
CA LEU A 143 -19.05 -6.73 13.98
C LEU A 143 -18.00 -7.74 13.48
N LEU A 144 -16.87 -7.27 13.00
CA LEU A 144 -15.78 -8.13 12.49
C LEU A 144 -15.14 -8.96 13.60
N ARG A 145 -14.94 -8.40 14.81
CA ARG A 145 -14.41 -9.16 15.96
C ARG A 145 -15.36 -10.26 16.42
N GLU A 146 -16.66 -9.99 16.41
CA GLU A 146 -17.67 -10.99 16.72
C GLU A 146 -17.71 -12.11 15.69
N ARG A 147 -17.63 -11.74 14.41
CA ARG A 147 -17.75 -12.69 13.28
C ARG A 147 -16.47 -13.50 13.04
N TYR A 148 -15.29 -12.90 13.28
CA TYR A 148 -13.98 -13.50 13.06
C TYR A 148 -13.09 -13.34 14.31
N PRO A 149 -13.38 -14.08 15.39
CA PRO A 149 -12.73 -13.85 16.70
C PRO A 149 -11.23 -14.15 16.70
N THR A 150 -10.73 -14.97 15.76
CA THR A 150 -9.30 -15.27 15.60
C THR A 150 -8.56 -14.27 14.70
N ALA A 151 -9.28 -13.45 13.93
CA ALA A 151 -8.67 -12.43 13.08
C ALA A 151 -8.21 -11.23 13.91
N THR A 152 -7.14 -10.58 13.48
CA THR A 152 -6.67 -9.34 14.08
C THR A 152 -7.42 -8.14 13.51
N VAL A 153 -8.39 -7.59 14.24
CA VAL A 153 -9.14 -6.39 13.83
C VAL A 153 -8.50 -5.14 14.42
N VAL A 154 -7.97 -4.29 13.54
CA VAL A 154 -7.34 -3.01 13.88
C VAL A 154 -8.23 -1.86 13.47
N GLN A 155 -8.62 -1.01 14.43
CA GLN A 155 -9.29 0.24 14.12
C GLN A 155 -8.27 1.30 13.70
N GLY A 156 -8.43 1.89 12.50
CA GLY A 156 -7.51 2.92 12.03
C GLY A 156 -7.75 3.38 10.60
N ASP A 157 -7.04 4.45 10.25
CA ASP A 157 -7.07 5.01 8.90
C ASP A 157 -6.06 4.28 7.99
N ALA A 158 -6.57 3.62 6.96
CA ALA A 158 -5.75 2.91 5.97
C ALA A 158 -4.81 3.84 5.19
N TYR A 159 -5.11 5.14 5.06
CA TYR A 159 -4.21 6.11 4.43
C TYR A 159 -3.01 6.50 5.32
N SER A 160 -2.93 5.92 6.51
CA SER A 160 -1.79 5.96 7.42
C SER A 160 -1.26 4.56 7.75
N LEU A 161 -1.26 3.68 6.76
CA LEU A 161 -1.06 2.23 6.87
C LEU A 161 0.23 1.86 7.61
N LYS A 162 1.36 2.46 7.23
CA LYS A 162 2.66 2.22 7.88
C LYS A 162 2.63 2.58 9.37
N ARG A 163 1.99 3.69 9.73
CA ARG A 163 1.87 4.12 11.13
C ARG A 163 0.98 3.18 11.94
N VAL A 164 -0.12 2.69 11.32
CA VAL A 164 -1.12 1.88 12.02
C VAL A 164 -0.67 0.43 12.15
N LEU A 165 -0.08 -0.15 11.11
CA LEU A 165 0.26 -1.57 11.06
C LEU A 165 1.76 -1.87 11.14
N GLY A 166 2.65 -0.91 10.83
CA GLY A 166 4.08 -1.18 10.65
C GLY A 166 4.77 -1.90 11.81
N ALA A 167 4.40 -1.58 13.05
CA ALA A 167 4.94 -2.25 14.24
C ALA A 167 4.08 -3.43 14.74
N ARG A 168 2.94 -3.72 14.07
CA ARG A 168 1.97 -4.74 14.52
C ARG A 168 1.98 -5.99 13.66
N LEU A 169 2.67 -5.93 12.51
CA LEU A 169 2.76 -7.10 11.61
C LEU A 169 3.76 -8.11 12.17
N PRO A 170 3.36 -9.37 12.33
CA PRO A 170 4.26 -10.43 12.80
C PRO A 170 5.29 -10.82 11.73
N ALA A 171 4.98 -10.60 10.45
CA ALA A 171 5.81 -10.87 9.29
C ALA A 171 5.34 -10.02 8.11
N PRO A 172 6.14 -9.89 7.02
CA PRO A 172 5.67 -9.26 5.79
C PRO A 172 4.41 -9.92 5.25
N ALA A 173 3.46 -9.10 4.76
CA ALA A 173 2.16 -9.59 4.30
C ALA A 173 2.27 -10.36 2.98
N ALA A 174 1.57 -11.49 2.90
CA ALA A 174 1.46 -12.32 1.71
C ALA A 174 0.51 -11.71 0.65
N ALA A 175 -0.41 -10.86 1.08
CA ALA A 175 -1.30 -10.10 0.20
C ALA A 175 -1.89 -8.90 0.93
N VAL A 176 -2.30 -7.89 0.13
CA VAL A 176 -3.20 -6.82 0.58
C VAL A 176 -4.43 -6.81 -0.32
N VAL A 177 -5.63 -6.86 0.28
CA VAL A 177 -6.90 -6.75 -0.44
C VAL A 177 -7.60 -5.48 0.01
N SER A 178 -7.95 -4.60 -0.92
CA SER A 178 -8.48 -3.27 -0.60
C SER A 178 -9.92 -3.11 -1.09
N GLY A 179 -10.82 -2.93 -0.13
CA GLY A 179 -12.21 -2.51 -0.35
C GLY A 179 -12.41 -0.99 -0.41
N LEU A 180 -11.32 -0.21 -0.36
CA LEU A 180 -11.39 1.24 -0.30
C LEU A 180 -11.77 1.85 -1.65
N PRO A 181 -12.58 2.93 -1.66
CA PRO A 181 -12.92 3.66 -2.87
C PRO A 181 -11.78 4.59 -3.31
N LEU A 182 -10.66 4.02 -3.75
CA LEU A 182 -9.43 4.78 -4.01
C LEU A 182 -9.61 5.91 -5.01
N ILE A 183 -10.48 5.72 -6.02
CA ILE A 183 -10.70 6.71 -7.07
C ILE A 183 -11.26 8.04 -6.52
N THR A 184 -11.91 8.02 -5.35
CA THR A 184 -12.45 9.23 -4.69
C THR A 184 -11.37 10.05 -3.96
N LYS A 185 -10.16 9.52 -3.86
CA LYS A 185 -9.05 10.18 -3.16
C LYS A 185 -8.05 10.80 -4.12
N PRO A 186 -7.39 11.89 -3.71
CA PRO A 186 -6.32 12.48 -4.50
C PRO A 186 -5.23 11.44 -4.82
N VAL A 187 -4.63 11.56 -6.01
CA VAL A 187 -3.57 10.65 -6.48
C VAL A 187 -2.45 10.48 -5.49
N LYS A 188 -2.01 11.58 -4.86
CA LYS A 188 -0.95 11.56 -3.85
C LYS A 188 -1.30 10.61 -2.69
N SER A 189 -2.56 10.61 -2.24
CA SER A 189 -3.02 9.71 -1.18
C SER A 189 -3.06 8.25 -1.64
N ARG A 190 -3.48 8.00 -2.89
CA ARG A 190 -3.50 6.65 -3.49
C ARG A 190 -2.10 6.09 -3.66
N LEU A 191 -1.16 6.92 -4.15
CA LEU A 191 0.24 6.55 -4.29
C LEU A 191 0.89 6.28 -2.93
N LYS A 192 0.66 7.14 -1.94
CA LYS A 192 1.15 6.93 -0.57
C LYS A 192 0.68 5.59 -0.02
N LEU A 193 -0.62 5.29 -0.15
CA LEU A 193 -1.20 4.04 0.34
C LEU A 193 -0.52 2.81 -0.28
N ILE A 194 -0.39 2.76 -1.61
CA ILE A 194 0.20 1.59 -2.27
C ILE A 194 1.68 1.42 -1.96
N TYR A 195 2.45 2.52 -1.85
CA TYR A 195 3.85 2.44 -1.44
C TYR A 195 4.01 1.99 0.01
N GLU A 196 3.16 2.46 0.92
CA GLU A 196 3.14 1.99 2.31
C GLU A 196 2.74 0.51 2.39
N ALA A 197 1.77 0.06 1.56
CA ALA A 197 1.40 -1.34 1.49
C ALA A 197 2.56 -2.21 1.00
N PHE A 198 3.21 -1.86 -0.10
CA PHE A 198 4.36 -2.62 -0.61
C PHE A 198 5.55 -2.67 0.37
N ALA A 199 5.70 -1.65 1.22
CA ALA A 199 6.72 -1.68 2.28
C ALA A 199 6.42 -2.68 3.40
N LEU A 200 5.17 -3.15 3.49
CA LEU A 200 4.69 -4.12 4.48
C LEU A 200 4.48 -5.53 3.88
N MET A 201 4.67 -5.70 2.56
CA MET A 201 4.39 -6.92 1.83
C MET A 201 5.66 -7.66 1.44
N LEU A 202 5.53 -8.95 1.20
CA LEU A 202 6.56 -9.74 0.52
C LEU A 202 6.79 -9.23 -0.91
N PRO A 203 8.02 -9.28 -1.45
CA PRO A 203 8.26 -9.01 -2.86
C PRO A 203 7.36 -9.87 -3.76
N GLY A 204 6.79 -9.28 -4.80
CA GLY A 204 5.88 -9.96 -5.72
C GLY A 204 4.48 -10.25 -5.18
N ALA A 205 4.20 -10.02 -3.88
CA ALA A 205 2.88 -10.24 -3.30
C ALA A 205 1.80 -9.33 -3.94
N PRO A 206 0.55 -9.80 -4.09
CA PRO A 206 -0.50 -9.05 -4.74
C PRO A 206 -1.11 -7.97 -3.83
N PHE A 207 -1.19 -6.76 -4.35
CA PHE A 207 -2.12 -5.74 -3.86
C PHE A 207 -3.36 -5.74 -4.76
N VAL A 208 -4.49 -6.22 -4.23
CA VAL A 208 -5.74 -6.42 -4.97
C VAL A 208 -6.69 -5.26 -4.69
N GLN A 209 -7.16 -4.58 -5.73
CA GLN A 209 -8.06 -3.44 -5.65
C GLN A 209 -9.17 -3.55 -6.68
N PHE A 210 -10.41 -3.31 -6.32
CA PHE A 210 -11.45 -3.17 -7.31
C PHE A 210 -11.74 -1.70 -7.65
N THR A 211 -12.37 -1.49 -8.79
CA THR A 211 -12.94 -0.18 -9.17
C THR A 211 -14.17 -0.39 -10.06
N TYR A 212 -15.12 0.52 -9.97
CA TYR A 212 -16.21 0.65 -10.92
C TYR A 212 -15.79 1.50 -12.13
N ALA A 213 -14.72 2.27 -11.98
CA ALA A 213 -14.16 3.14 -13.00
C ALA A 213 -13.62 2.36 -14.20
N THR A 214 -13.62 3.02 -15.36
CA THR A 214 -12.97 2.50 -16.58
C THR A 214 -11.46 2.66 -16.55
N VAL A 215 -10.94 3.47 -15.63
CA VAL A 215 -9.52 3.80 -15.47
C VAL A 215 -8.93 3.10 -14.25
N PRO A 216 -7.61 2.82 -14.26
CA PRO A 216 -6.94 2.23 -13.10
C PRO A 216 -7.00 3.16 -11.87
N PRO A 217 -7.32 2.64 -10.67
CA PRO A 217 -7.35 3.45 -9.45
C PRO A 217 -5.96 3.93 -9.03
N ILE A 218 -4.91 3.22 -9.43
CA ILE A 218 -3.51 3.60 -9.25
C ILE A 218 -2.88 3.78 -10.64
N PRO A 219 -2.07 4.82 -10.86
CA PRO A 219 -1.39 5.04 -12.14
C PRO A 219 -0.52 3.85 -12.57
N LYS A 220 -0.53 3.52 -13.88
CA LYS A 220 0.32 2.46 -14.41
C LYS A 220 1.81 2.80 -14.43
N ALA A 221 2.17 4.08 -14.31
CA ALA A 221 3.55 4.56 -14.40
C ALA A 221 4.30 4.52 -13.05
N LEU A 222 4.06 3.52 -12.22
CA LEU A 222 4.85 3.30 -11.01
C LEU A 222 6.12 2.50 -11.34
N ASP A 223 7.25 3.00 -10.86
CA ASP A 223 8.52 2.29 -11.01
C ASP A 223 8.48 0.92 -10.32
N ARG A 224 8.91 -0.12 -11.05
CA ARG A 224 8.96 -1.52 -10.58
C ARG A 224 7.61 -2.08 -10.11
N VAL A 225 6.49 -1.54 -10.57
CA VAL A 225 5.16 -2.04 -10.25
C VAL A 225 4.48 -2.53 -11.51
N ARG A 226 4.18 -3.83 -11.55
CA ARG A 226 3.33 -4.42 -12.58
C ARG A 226 1.88 -4.27 -12.17
N ALA A 227 1.02 -3.91 -13.12
CA ALA A 227 -0.41 -3.75 -12.92
C ALA A 227 -1.17 -4.58 -13.95
N GLU A 228 -1.96 -5.51 -13.46
CA GLU A 228 -2.82 -6.39 -14.25
C GLU A 228 -4.28 -6.07 -13.97
N ALA A 229 -5.12 -6.10 -14.99
CA ALA A 229 -6.55 -5.87 -14.86
C ALA A 229 -7.32 -7.14 -15.20
N SER A 230 -8.30 -7.50 -14.38
CA SER A 230 -9.25 -8.55 -14.73
C SER A 230 -10.14 -8.13 -15.89
N ASP A 231 -10.89 -9.08 -16.44
CA ASP A 231 -12.10 -8.76 -17.18
C ASP A 231 -13.12 -8.05 -16.31
N ARG A 232 -14.07 -7.36 -16.96
CA ARG A 232 -15.13 -6.66 -16.24
C ARG A 232 -16.12 -7.68 -15.66
N ILE A 233 -16.40 -7.57 -14.37
CA ILE A 233 -17.33 -8.42 -13.65
C ILE A 233 -18.74 -7.84 -13.85
N TRP A 234 -19.42 -8.29 -14.89
CA TRP A 234 -20.75 -7.81 -15.29
C TRP A 234 -21.86 -8.25 -14.34
N MET A 235 -21.65 -9.36 -13.62
CA MET A 235 -22.61 -9.85 -12.60
C MET A 235 -22.58 -9.01 -11.31
N ASN A 236 -21.70 -8.02 -11.21
CA ASN A 236 -21.69 -7.02 -10.17
C ASN A 236 -22.44 -5.76 -10.66
N ILE A 237 -23.29 -5.17 -9.84
CA ILE A 237 -24.06 -3.96 -10.16
C ILE A 237 -23.62 -2.85 -9.22
N PRO A 238 -22.97 -1.79 -9.75
CA PRO A 238 -22.49 -1.66 -11.13
C PRO A 238 -21.35 -2.60 -11.48
N PRO A 239 -21.11 -2.85 -12.79
CA PRO A 239 -20.00 -3.70 -13.24
C PRO A 239 -18.65 -3.18 -12.73
N ALA A 240 -17.87 -4.07 -12.12
CA ALA A 240 -16.59 -3.75 -11.52
C ALA A 240 -15.43 -4.38 -12.29
N ARG A 241 -14.21 -3.92 -12.05
CA ARG A 241 -12.96 -4.50 -12.51
C ARG A 241 -11.98 -4.59 -11.35
N ILE A 242 -11.22 -5.67 -11.29
CA ILE A 242 -10.15 -5.86 -10.32
C ILE A 242 -8.83 -5.46 -10.94
N TRP A 243 -7.99 -4.79 -10.18
CA TRP A 243 -6.62 -4.47 -10.50
C TRP A 243 -5.71 -5.16 -9.48
N VAL A 244 -4.70 -5.85 -9.99
CA VAL A 244 -3.68 -6.50 -9.17
C VAL A 244 -2.36 -5.82 -9.43
N TYR A 245 -1.78 -5.28 -8.38
CA TYR A 245 -0.49 -4.60 -8.42
C TYR A 245 0.54 -5.46 -7.71
N ARG A 246 1.72 -5.64 -8.32
CA ARG A 246 2.85 -6.38 -7.74
C ARG A 246 4.11 -5.55 -7.88
N ARG A 247 4.93 -5.53 -6.85
CA ARG A 247 6.22 -4.87 -6.85
C ARG A 247 7.32 -5.91 -6.76
N ASP A 248 8.25 -5.87 -7.75
CA ASP A 248 9.47 -6.68 -7.78
C ASP A 248 10.55 -6.08 -6.89
#